data_ed8d39aa27e1e633d8628a09281161ac
#
_entry.id   ed8d39aa27e1e633d8628a09281161ac
#
_cell.length_a   1.000
_cell.length_b   1.000
_cell.length_c   1.000
_cell.angle_alpha   90.00
_cell.angle_beta   90.00
_cell.angle_gamma   90.00
#
_symmetry.space_group_name_H-M   'P 1'
#
loop_
_entity.id
_entity.type
_entity.pdbx_description
1 polymer ?
#
loop_
_entity_poly.entity_id
_entity_poly.type
_entity_poly.pdbx_seq_one_letter_code
_entity_poly.pdbx_strand_id
1 'polypeptide(L)'
;MDSKRTNKLLGLLQTIGLQELNSSKLLSLVDEALIHVSAGRSKNFERLEFLGDAVLRLAATEFIDQQYPNLPVGRCSSLRAQLVSDRWLAQLGKQLHLESFLVLGPKALGDSAAQATLQADATEALIGAIYSGSGNNLEPIHQWLTPHWQQTTADVLATPHLFNGKTILQEWSQAEGLGLPAYTTTEQSSRHGDPERFKSLVQVGPRLSAGGFGRSRKEAEQKAAAEAVKRLQDVGPEINSEPPNSAPH
;
A
#
# COMPACT_ATOMS: atom_id res chain seq x y z
N MET A 1 -28.50 -6.99 16.77
CA MET A 1 -27.21 -7.68 17.02
C MET A 1 -27.31 -8.40 18.36
N ASP A 2 -26.85 -9.64 18.45
CA ASP A 2 -26.84 -10.37 19.73
C ASP A 2 -25.67 -9.93 20.64
N SER A 3 -25.78 -10.27 21.94
CA SER A 3 -24.76 -9.86 22.94
C SER A 3 -23.37 -10.43 22.65
N LYS A 4 -23.28 -11.63 22.08
CA LYS A 4 -22.00 -12.27 21.74
C LYS A 4 -21.30 -11.49 20.62
N ARG A 5 -22.04 -11.11 19.58
CA ARG A 5 -21.51 -10.29 18.46
C ARG A 5 -21.10 -8.91 18.96
N THR A 6 -21.94 -8.27 19.78
CA THR A 6 -21.64 -6.97 20.39
C THR A 6 -20.32 -6.99 21.15
N ASN A 7 -20.13 -7.97 22.05
CA ASN A 7 -18.89 -8.09 22.82
C ASN A 7 -17.66 -8.33 21.93
N LYS A 8 -17.82 -9.09 20.84
CA LYS A 8 -16.76 -9.33 19.87
C LYS A 8 -16.32 -8.03 19.17
N LEU A 9 -17.27 -7.18 18.77
CA LEU A 9 -16.99 -5.89 18.13
C LEU A 9 -16.38 -4.87 19.11
N LEU A 10 -16.84 -4.85 20.37
CA LEU A 10 -16.21 -4.04 21.42
C LEU A 10 -14.75 -4.46 21.65
N GLY A 11 -14.46 -5.76 21.63
CA GLY A 11 -13.09 -6.29 21.70
C GLY A 11 -12.24 -5.83 20.51
N LEU A 12 -12.79 -5.77 19.29
CA LEU A 12 -12.09 -5.24 18.12
C LEU A 12 -11.77 -3.74 18.31
N LEU A 13 -12.75 -2.93 18.74
CA LEU A 13 -12.53 -1.51 19.01
C LEU A 13 -11.48 -1.28 20.09
N GLN A 14 -11.45 -2.12 21.12
CA GLN A 14 -10.40 -2.08 22.15
C GLN A 14 -9.02 -2.40 21.57
N THR A 15 -8.92 -3.40 20.70
CA THR A 15 -7.65 -3.78 20.04
C THR A 15 -7.05 -2.65 19.22
N ILE A 16 -7.89 -1.82 18.61
CA ILE A 16 -7.45 -0.66 17.82
C ILE A 16 -7.38 0.65 18.63
N GLY A 17 -7.52 0.58 19.96
CA GLY A 17 -7.39 1.74 20.85
C GLY A 17 -8.62 2.65 20.90
N LEU A 18 -9.79 2.20 20.44
CA LEU A 18 -11.02 2.98 20.32
C LEU A 18 -12.14 2.50 21.26
N GLN A 19 -11.79 1.98 22.42
CA GLN A 19 -12.75 1.40 23.40
C GLN A 19 -13.81 2.40 23.90
N GLU A 20 -13.52 3.69 23.85
CA GLU A 20 -14.47 4.74 24.24
C GLU A 20 -15.60 4.92 23.21
N LEU A 21 -15.40 4.47 21.98
CA LEU A 21 -16.36 4.53 20.90
C LEU A 21 -17.29 3.31 20.93
N ASN A 22 -18.34 3.36 21.75
CA ASN A 22 -19.24 2.24 22.01
C ASN A 22 -20.72 2.53 21.69
N SER A 23 -21.02 3.59 20.95
CA SER A 23 -22.39 3.94 20.59
C SER A 23 -23.07 2.85 19.76
N SER A 24 -24.37 2.65 19.95
CA SER A 24 -25.14 1.67 19.17
C SER A 24 -25.09 1.90 17.66
N LYS A 25 -25.01 3.17 17.24
CA LYS A 25 -24.84 3.59 15.82
C LYS A 25 -23.50 3.12 15.29
N LEU A 26 -22.40 3.38 15.99
CA LEU A 26 -21.07 2.95 15.59
C LEU A 26 -20.98 1.43 15.51
N LEU A 27 -21.42 0.72 16.55
CA LEU A 27 -21.40 -0.75 16.56
C LEU A 27 -22.22 -1.36 15.43
N SER A 28 -23.32 -0.75 15.03
CA SER A 28 -24.11 -1.19 13.86
C SER A 28 -23.33 -1.00 12.56
N LEU A 29 -22.59 0.11 12.39
CA LEU A 29 -21.77 0.36 11.20
C LEU A 29 -20.53 -0.55 11.17
N VAL A 30 -19.89 -0.79 12.31
CA VAL A 30 -18.77 -1.73 12.41
C VAL A 30 -19.22 -3.16 12.10
N ASP A 31 -20.43 -3.56 12.52
CA ASP A 31 -21.00 -4.85 12.12
C ASP A 31 -21.22 -4.94 10.61
N GLU A 32 -21.79 -3.89 10.01
CA GLU A 32 -22.03 -3.77 8.56
C GLU A 32 -20.71 -3.83 7.76
N ALA A 33 -19.66 -3.17 8.23
CA ALA A 33 -18.31 -3.18 7.64
C ALA A 33 -17.65 -4.57 7.62
N LEU A 34 -18.16 -5.51 8.39
CA LEU A 34 -17.65 -6.87 8.50
C LEU A 34 -18.57 -7.90 7.83
N ILE A 35 -19.55 -7.45 7.04
CA ILE A 35 -20.44 -8.30 6.25
C ILE A 35 -20.05 -8.19 4.78
N HIS A 36 -19.46 -9.25 4.24
CA HIS A 36 -19.10 -9.30 2.83
C HIS A 36 -20.34 -9.46 1.94
N VAL A 37 -20.28 -8.91 0.73
CA VAL A 37 -21.39 -8.99 -0.27
C VAL A 37 -21.87 -10.41 -0.51
N SER A 38 -20.97 -11.39 -0.49
CA SER A 38 -21.31 -12.81 -0.68
C SER A 38 -22.26 -13.39 0.38
N ALA A 39 -22.42 -12.72 1.53
CA ALA A 39 -23.36 -13.12 2.56
C ALA A 39 -24.84 -12.89 2.17
N GLY A 40 -25.09 -12.20 1.03
CA GLY A 40 -26.43 -11.97 0.49
C GLY A 40 -27.31 -11.05 1.36
N ARG A 41 -26.70 -10.24 2.22
CA ARG A 41 -27.42 -9.28 3.06
C ARG A 41 -27.56 -7.93 2.34
N SER A 42 -28.69 -7.25 2.55
CA SER A 42 -28.95 -5.92 1.97
C SER A 42 -28.02 -4.84 2.51
N LYS A 43 -27.55 -4.99 3.77
CA LYS A 43 -26.49 -4.19 4.36
C LYS A 43 -25.21 -5.01 4.36
N ASN A 44 -24.20 -4.50 3.70
CA ASN A 44 -22.89 -5.10 3.56
C ASN A 44 -21.83 -4.00 3.49
N PHE A 45 -20.57 -4.36 3.39
CA PHE A 45 -19.45 -3.46 3.52
C PHE A 45 -19.22 -2.50 2.33
N GLU A 46 -19.74 -2.78 1.11
CA GLU A 46 -19.37 -2.06 -0.13
C GLU A 46 -19.45 -0.54 -0.02
N ARG A 47 -20.53 -0.03 0.59
CA ARG A 47 -20.70 1.42 0.73
C ARG A 47 -19.75 2.03 1.75
N LEU A 48 -19.40 1.30 2.80
CA LEU A 48 -18.45 1.74 3.81
C LEU A 48 -17.00 1.65 3.31
N GLU A 49 -16.67 0.65 2.50
CA GLU A 49 -15.41 0.52 1.76
C GLU A 49 -15.21 1.73 0.83
N PHE A 50 -16.18 2.04 -0.02
CA PHE A 50 -16.14 3.21 -0.91
C PHE A 50 -15.87 4.52 -0.16
N LEU A 51 -16.51 4.72 1.00
CA LEU A 51 -16.27 5.88 1.85
C LEU A 51 -14.89 5.79 2.53
N GLY A 52 -14.53 4.61 3.00
CA GLY A 52 -13.30 4.34 3.73
C GLY A 52 -12.05 4.62 2.90
N ASP A 53 -12.03 4.26 1.61
CA ASP A 53 -10.93 4.61 0.69
C ASP A 53 -10.67 6.12 0.67
N ALA A 54 -11.73 6.92 0.51
CA ALA A 54 -11.61 8.37 0.50
C ALA A 54 -11.12 8.95 1.85
N VAL A 55 -11.68 8.45 2.96
CA VAL A 55 -11.30 8.84 4.33
C VAL A 55 -9.85 8.47 4.62
N LEU A 56 -9.43 7.27 4.27
CA LEU A 56 -8.07 6.79 4.43
C LEU A 56 -7.07 7.68 3.70
N ARG A 57 -7.36 8.03 2.44
CA ARG A 57 -6.50 8.92 1.63
C ARG A 57 -6.38 10.31 2.23
N LEU A 58 -7.49 10.86 2.74
CA LEU A 58 -7.48 12.16 3.39
C LEU A 58 -6.65 12.12 4.68
N ALA A 59 -6.94 11.18 5.58
CA ALA A 59 -6.23 11.04 6.85
C ALA A 59 -4.71 10.77 6.65
N ALA A 60 -4.34 9.92 5.68
CA ALA A 60 -2.94 9.71 5.34
C ALA A 60 -2.27 10.97 4.78
N THR A 61 -3.01 11.82 4.05
CA THR A 61 -2.49 13.09 3.55
C THR A 61 -2.24 14.06 4.70
N GLU A 62 -3.19 14.20 5.62
CA GLU A 62 -3.02 15.05 6.83
C GLU A 62 -1.85 14.56 7.69
N PHE A 63 -1.73 13.25 7.90
CA PHE A 63 -0.59 12.66 8.61
C PHE A 63 0.75 13.05 7.98
N ILE A 64 0.87 12.91 6.64
CA ILE A 64 2.13 13.23 5.92
C ILE A 64 2.41 14.74 6.01
N ASP A 65 1.42 15.58 5.79
CA ASP A 65 1.57 17.05 5.83
C ASP A 65 2.04 17.53 7.20
N GLN A 66 1.47 16.98 8.28
CA GLN A 66 1.84 17.31 9.64
C GLN A 66 3.22 16.77 10.07
N GLN A 67 3.54 15.53 9.71
CA GLN A 67 4.77 14.89 10.17
C GLN A 67 5.99 15.23 9.28
N TYR A 68 5.77 15.57 8.02
CA TYR A 68 6.82 15.79 7.02
C TYR A 68 6.60 17.06 6.20
N PRO A 69 6.45 18.25 6.82
CA PRO A 69 6.06 19.50 6.15
C PRO A 69 7.06 19.97 5.08
N ASN A 70 8.30 19.52 5.15
CA ASN A 70 9.36 19.87 4.19
C ASN A 70 9.55 18.81 3.09
N LEU A 71 8.75 17.73 3.08
CA LEU A 71 8.88 16.69 2.07
C LEU A 71 8.31 17.18 0.72
N PRO A 72 9.04 17.08 -0.40
CA PRO A 72 8.52 17.47 -1.71
C PRO A 72 7.23 16.74 -2.07
N VAL A 73 6.29 17.42 -2.74
CA VAL A 73 4.93 16.91 -3.06
C VAL A 73 4.95 15.56 -3.79
N GLY A 74 5.92 15.36 -4.72
CA GLY A 74 6.11 14.07 -5.40
C GLY A 74 6.43 12.94 -4.41
N ARG A 75 7.26 13.23 -3.40
CA ARG A 75 7.60 12.28 -2.34
C ARG A 75 6.43 12.05 -1.39
N CYS A 76 5.65 13.09 -1.05
CA CYS A 76 4.40 12.94 -0.30
C CYS A 76 3.42 12.01 -1.00
N SER A 77 3.23 12.19 -2.31
CA SER A 77 2.36 11.35 -3.13
C SER A 77 2.82 9.89 -3.17
N SER A 78 4.13 9.67 -3.33
CA SER A 78 4.73 8.33 -3.30
C SER A 78 4.58 7.66 -1.94
N LEU A 79 4.81 8.40 -0.86
CA LEU A 79 4.65 7.90 0.52
C LEU A 79 3.18 7.54 0.78
N ARG A 80 2.25 8.44 0.47
CA ARG A 80 0.81 8.16 0.60
C ARG A 80 0.41 6.89 -0.14
N ALA A 81 0.89 6.67 -1.36
CA ALA A 81 0.58 5.46 -2.12
C ALA A 81 1.00 4.16 -1.41
N GLN A 82 2.02 4.20 -0.55
CA GLN A 82 2.40 3.06 0.28
C GLN A 82 1.46 2.90 1.49
N LEU A 83 1.12 4.02 2.17
CA LEU A 83 0.31 4.04 3.39
C LEU A 83 -1.16 3.65 3.15
N VAL A 84 -1.65 3.76 1.90
CA VAL A 84 -3.04 3.45 1.51
C VAL A 84 -3.13 2.31 0.49
N SER A 85 -2.06 1.50 0.34
CA SER A 85 -2.06 0.40 -0.64
C SER A 85 -2.85 -0.80 -0.11
N ASP A 86 -3.50 -1.55 -1.03
CA ASP A 86 -4.20 -2.81 -0.71
C ASP A 86 -3.29 -3.79 0.04
N ARG A 87 -2.00 -3.80 -0.29
CA ARG A 87 -1.01 -4.62 0.41
C ARG A 87 -0.89 -4.22 1.89
N TRP A 88 -0.81 -2.92 2.16
CA TRP A 88 -0.70 -2.38 3.52
C TRP A 88 -1.98 -2.65 4.30
N LEU A 89 -3.14 -2.39 3.68
CA LEU A 89 -4.46 -2.65 4.27
C LEU A 89 -4.68 -4.12 4.58
N ALA A 90 -4.34 -5.02 3.64
CA ALA A 90 -4.43 -6.46 3.86
C ALA A 90 -3.53 -6.93 5.01
N GLN A 91 -2.34 -6.35 5.15
CA GLN A 91 -1.43 -6.66 6.24
C GLN A 91 -1.99 -6.18 7.58
N LEU A 92 -2.56 -4.99 7.64
CA LEU A 92 -3.23 -4.46 8.83
C LEU A 92 -4.44 -5.32 9.20
N GLY A 93 -5.31 -5.65 8.24
CA GLY A 93 -6.46 -6.54 8.44
C GLY A 93 -6.05 -7.91 8.99
N LYS A 94 -4.95 -8.47 8.49
CA LYS A 94 -4.39 -9.72 9.00
C LYS A 94 -3.87 -9.60 10.43
N GLN A 95 -3.20 -8.51 10.79
CA GLN A 95 -2.74 -8.25 12.16
C GLN A 95 -3.90 -8.15 13.15
N LEU A 96 -5.03 -7.59 12.69
CA LEU A 96 -6.26 -7.47 13.48
C LEU A 96 -7.10 -8.75 13.48
N HIS A 97 -6.67 -9.79 12.77
CA HIS A 97 -7.44 -11.05 12.60
C HIS A 97 -8.87 -10.80 12.09
N LEU A 98 -9.04 -9.86 11.13
CA LEU A 98 -10.36 -9.48 10.64
C LEU A 98 -11.12 -10.65 10.04
N GLU A 99 -10.44 -11.66 9.50
CA GLU A 99 -11.06 -12.90 9.02
C GLU A 99 -11.96 -13.58 10.07
N SER A 100 -11.60 -13.47 11.34
CA SER A 100 -12.41 -14.05 12.42
C SER A 100 -13.72 -13.29 12.67
N PHE A 101 -13.80 -12.04 12.22
CA PHE A 101 -14.96 -11.15 12.40
C PHE A 101 -15.88 -11.15 11.20
N LEU A 102 -15.36 -11.52 10.01
CA LEU A 102 -16.09 -11.44 8.75
C LEU A 102 -17.27 -12.42 8.70
N VAL A 103 -18.36 -11.94 8.10
CA VAL A 103 -19.53 -12.74 7.72
C VAL A 103 -19.46 -12.94 6.21
N LEU A 104 -19.13 -14.17 5.82
CA LEU A 104 -18.94 -14.58 4.42
C LEU A 104 -20.02 -15.54 3.97
N GLY A 105 -20.37 -15.48 2.68
CA GLY A 105 -21.19 -16.52 2.05
C GLY A 105 -20.35 -17.78 1.74
N PRO A 106 -20.99 -18.94 1.49
CA PRO A 106 -20.33 -20.23 1.33
C PRO A 106 -19.25 -20.26 0.23
N LYS A 107 -19.45 -19.51 -0.85
CA LYS A 107 -18.51 -19.45 -1.98
C LYS A 107 -17.20 -18.69 -1.66
N ALA A 108 -17.28 -17.69 -0.78
CA ALA A 108 -16.11 -16.88 -0.40
C ALA A 108 -15.25 -17.53 0.67
N LEU A 109 -15.78 -18.52 1.41
CA LEU A 109 -15.05 -19.22 2.47
C LEU A 109 -13.87 -20.08 1.98
N GLY A 110 -13.87 -20.49 0.69
CA GLY A 110 -12.86 -21.40 0.13
C GLY A 110 -11.79 -20.74 -0.73
N ASP A 111 -11.86 -19.43 -0.97
CA ASP A 111 -10.95 -18.73 -1.88
C ASP A 111 -9.77 -18.10 -1.12
N SER A 112 -8.68 -18.87 -1.01
CA SER A 112 -7.44 -18.38 -0.38
C SER A 112 -6.74 -17.28 -1.22
N ALA A 113 -6.99 -17.21 -2.52
CA ALA A 113 -6.39 -16.19 -3.39
C ALA A 113 -7.04 -14.82 -3.19
N ALA A 114 -8.33 -14.80 -2.84
CA ALA A 114 -9.07 -13.57 -2.56
C ALA A 114 -8.87 -13.03 -1.13
N GLN A 115 -8.22 -13.77 -0.24
CA GLN A 115 -8.11 -13.39 1.17
C GLN A 115 -7.43 -12.02 1.39
N ALA A 116 -6.39 -11.70 0.62
CA ALA A 116 -5.70 -10.42 0.77
C ALA A 116 -6.60 -9.24 0.38
N THR A 117 -7.31 -9.36 -0.75
CA THR A 117 -8.30 -8.37 -1.19
C THR A 117 -9.41 -8.21 -0.16
N LEU A 118 -9.98 -9.32 0.29
CA LEU A 118 -11.03 -9.31 1.30
C LEU A 118 -10.61 -8.61 2.61
N GLN A 119 -9.37 -8.79 3.04
CA GLN A 119 -8.85 -8.10 4.23
C GLN A 119 -8.62 -6.61 3.99
N ALA A 120 -8.17 -6.23 2.79
CA ALA A 120 -8.01 -4.83 2.42
C ALA A 120 -9.37 -4.11 2.41
N ASP A 121 -10.34 -4.66 1.68
CA ASP A 121 -11.70 -4.11 1.55
C ASP A 121 -12.40 -4.00 2.91
N ALA A 122 -12.27 -5.02 3.77
CA ALA A 122 -12.82 -5.00 5.12
C ALA A 122 -12.14 -3.95 6.02
N THR A 123 -10.85 -3.70 5.83
CA THR A 123 -10.11 -2.66 6.56
C THR A 123 -10.58 -1.26 6.13
N GLU A 124 -10.76 -1.03 4.83
CA GLU A 124 -11.34 0.22 4.32
C GLU A 124 -12.76 0.42 4.84
N ALA A 125 -13.59 -0.62 4.77
CA ALA A 125 -14.96 -0.56 5.28
C ALA A 125 -15.00 -0.23 6.78
N LEU A 126 -14.09 -0.80 7.57
CA LEU A 126 -13.96 -0.48 8.99
C LEU A 126 -13.58 0.97 9.24
N ILE A 127 -12.66 1.53 8.43
CA ILE A 127 -12.31 2.95 8.45
C ILE A 127 -13.55 3.82 8.16
N GLY A 128 -14.31 3.48 7.11
CA GLY A 128 -15.56 4.18 6.77
C GLY A 128 -16.62 4.11 7.87
N ALA A 129 -16.73 2.95 8.54
CA ALA A 129 -17.65 2.75 9.66
C ALA A 129 -17.28 3.60 10.88
N ILE A 130 -15.99 3.62 11.24
CA ILE A 130 -15.50 4.43 12.38
C ILE A 130 -15.70 5.90 12.09
N TYR A 131 -15.31 6.38 10.92
CA TYR A 131 -15.51 7.76 10.51
C TYR A 131 -16.98 8.19 10.61
N SER A 132 -17.89 7.44 9.96
CA SER A 132 -19.33 7.75 9.97
C SER A 132 -19.95 7.61 11.37
N GLY A 133 -19.52 6.61 12.12
CA GLY A 133 -20.02 6.31 13.47
C GLY A 133 -19.59 7.32 14.52
N SER A 134 -18.46 8.00 14.31
CA SER A 134 -17.94 9.08 15.15
C SER A 134 -18.37 10.48 14.71
N GLY A 135 -19.40 10.59 13.87
CA GLY A 135 -19.92 11.89 13.44
C GLY A 135 -19.12 12.56 12.34
N ASN A 136 -18.53 11.78 11.44
CA ASN A 136 -17.65 12.21 10.36
C ASN A 136 -16.36 12.90 10.89
N ASN A 137 -15.78 12.32 11.93
CA ASN A 137 -14.58 12.81 12.58
C ASN A 137 -13.37 11.95 12.19
N LEU A 138 -12.26 12.59 11.80
CA LEU A 138 -10.99 11.91 11.44
C LEU A 138 -10.14 11.56 12.66
N GLU A 139 -10.37 12.17 13.81
CA GLU A 139 -9.54 11.94 15.01
C GLU A 139 -9.43 10.46 15.39
N PRO A 140 -10.52 9.65 15.44
CA PRO A 140 -10.40 8.22 15.71
C PRO A 140 -9.57 7.45 14.66
N ILE A 141 -9.58 7.91 13.40
CA ILE A 141 -8.79 7.31 12.33
C ILE A 141 -7.30 7.61 12.56
N HIS A 142 -6.96 8.84 12.88
CA HIS A 142 -5.60 9.22 13.26
C HIS A 142 -5.13 8.49 14.51
N GLN A 143 -5.95 8.41 15.55
CA GLN A 143 -5.63 7.68 16.77
C GLN A 143 -5.27 6.22 16.48
N TRP A 144 -6.04 5.56 15.62
CA TRP A 144 -5.79 4.17 15.23
C TRP A 144 -4.60 4.01 14.31
N LEU A 145 -4.54 4.76 13.20
CA LEU A 145 -3.63 4.47 12.09
C LEU A 145 -2.25 5.12 12.22
N THR A 146 -2.11 6.23 12.96
CA THR A 146 -0.83 6.94 13.09
C THR A 146 0.33 6.06 13.54
N PRO A 147 0.21 5.19 14.56
CA PRO A 147 1.32 4.33 14.97
C PRO A 147 1.78 3.37 13.85
N HIS A 148 0.83 2.83 13.07
CA HIS A 148 1.11 1.95 11.93
C HIS A 148 1.77 2.71 10.77
N TRP A 149 1.31 3.94 10.50
CA TRP A 149 1.90 4.79 9.48
C TRP A 149 3.31 5.25 9.84
N GLN A 150 3.57 5.59 11.08
CA GLN A 150 4.92 5.96 11.55
C GLN A 150 5.92 4.83 11.28
N GLN A 151 5.57 3.59 11.62
CA GLN A 151 6.41 2.43 11.35
C GLN A 151 6.67 2.27 9.84
N THR A 152 5.60 2.26 9.04
CA THR A 152 5.71 2.11 7.58
C THR A 152 6.53 3.23 6.94
N THR A 153 6.33 4.47 7.41
CA THR A 153 7.06 5.63 6.90
C THR A 153 8.55 5.55 7.20
N ALA A 154 8.92 5.10 8.40
CA ALA A 154 10.31 4.89 8.76
C ALA A 154 10.98 3.90 7.78
N ASP A 155 10.32 2.78 7.46
CA ASP A 155 10.82 1.77 6.52
C ASP A 155 10.93 2.33 5.09
N VAL A 156 9.90 3.07 4.62
CA VAL A 156 9.88 3.67 3.27
C VAL A 156 10.95 4.75 3.11
N LEU A 157 11.14 5.58 4.11
CA LEU A 157 12.15 6.65 4.06
C LEU A 157 13.58 6.12 4.22
N ALA A 158 13.78 5.04 4.96
CA ALA A 158 15.08 4.38 5.08
C ALA A 158 15.53 3.70 3.78
N THR A 159 14.57 3.17 2.99
CA THR A 159 14.86 2.44 1.75
C THR A 159 13.99 2.89 0.57
N PRO A 160 14.07 4.17 0.15
CA PRO A 160 13.17 4.74 -0.84
C PRO A 160 13.18 3.98 -2.19
N HIS A 161 14.33 3.44 -2.59
CA HIS A 161 14.51 2.70 -3.84
C HIS A 161 13.66 1.43 -3.91
N LEU A 162 13.39 0.76 -2.79
CA LEU A 162 12.56 -0.46 -2.76
C LEU A 162 11.09 -0.15 -3.04
N PHE A 163 10.61 1.03 -2.66
CA PHE A 163 9.21 1.42 -2.76
C PHE A 163 8.92 2.30 -3.97
N ASN A 164 9.88 3.15 -4.37
CA ASN A 164 9.72 4.17 -5.40
C ASN A 164 10.79 4.07 -6.50
N GLY A 165 11.38 2.90 -6.70
CA GLY A 165 12.51 2.70 -7.62
C GLY A 165 12.24 3.23 -9.03
N LYS A 166 11.04 3.02 -9.58
CA LYS A 166 10.69 3.51 -10.92
C LYS A 166 10.71 5.05 -11.01
N THR A 167 10.11 5.73 -10.03
CA THR A 167 10.06 7.19 -9.99
C THR A 167 11.45 7.77 -9.81
N ILE A 168 12.23 7.25 -8.87
CA ILE A 168 13.61 7.71 -8.62
C ILE A 168 14.47 7.50 -9.86
N LEU A 169 14.39 6.34 -10.50
CA LEU A 169 15.15 6.04 -11.70
C LEU A 169 14.76 6.94 -12.87
N GLN A 170 13.48 7.25 -13.02
CA GLN A 170 12.98 8.15 -14.05
C GLN A 170 13.45 9.59 -13.81
N GLU A 171 13.32 10.11 -12.60
CA GLU A 171 13.79 11.45 -12.24
C GLU A 171 15.29 11.58 -12.49
N TRP A 172 16.07 10.59 -12.06
CA TRP A 172 17.52 10.57 -12.30
C TRP A 172 17.84 10.52 -13.80
N SER A 173 17.22 9.61 -14.57
CA SER A 173 17.53 9.46 -15.99
C SER A 173 17.18 10.70 -16.82
N GLN A 174 16.12 11.40 -16.44
CA GLN A 174 15.74 12.66 -17.06
C GLN A 174 16.70 13.79 -16.69
N ALA A 175 17.13 13.87 -15.43
CA ALA A 175 18.13 14.84 -14.98
C ALA A 175 19.48 14.67 -15.71
N GLU A 176 19.88 13.42 -15.98
CA GLU A 176 21.10 13.08 -16.74
C GLU A 176 20.93 13.18 -18.27
N GLY A 177 19.75 13.59 -18.76
CA GLY A 177 19.48 13.69 -20.20
C GLY A 177 19.43 12.34 -20.93
N LEU A 178 19.28 11.22 -20.22
CA LEU A 178 19.29 9.87 -20.79
C LEU A 178 17.93 9.40 -21.31
N GLY A 179 16.89 10.23 -21.19
CA GLY A 179 15.52 9.89 -21.55
C GLY A 179 14.82 9.03 -20.51
N LEU A 180 13.72 8.37 -20.91
CA LEU A 180 12.95 7.52 -20.01
C LEU A 180 13.58 6.13 -19.88
N PRO A 181 13.53 5.50 -18.68
CA PRO A 181 13.91 4.10 -18.51
C PRO A 181 13.06 3.17 -19.37
N ALA A 182 13.69 2.28 -20.14
CA ALA A 182 13.03 1.29 -20.96
C ALA A 182 12.93 -0.06 -20.22
N TYR A 183 11.72 -0.62 -20.13
CA TYR A 183 11.47 -1.89 -19.47
C TYR A 183 11.11 -2.98 -20.47
N THR A 184 11.81 -4.12 -20.40
CA THR A 184 11.48 -5.33 -21.17
C THR A 184 11.12 -6.44 -20.19
N THR A 185 9.85 -6.85 -20.20
CA THR A 185 9.33 -7.84 -19.24
C THR A 185 8.84 -9.09 -19.96
N THR A 186 9.40 -10.23 -19.57
CA THR A 186 9.08 -11.58 -20.10
C THR A 186 8.46 -12.44 -19.01
N GLU A 187 7.49 -13.28 -19.39
CA GLU A 187 6.94 -14.31 -18.51
C GLU A 187 7.85 -15.53 -18.56
N GLN A 188 8.32 -15.98 -17.38
CA GLN A 188 9.24 -17.12 -17.24
C GLN A 188 8.51 -18.41 -16.85
N SER A 189 7.33 -18.29 -16.23
CA SER A 189 6.56 -19.41 -15.72
C SER A 189 5.06 -19.12 -15.85
N SER A 190 4.29 -20.12 -16.22
CA SER A 190 2.80 -20.04 -16.23
C SER A 190 2.19 -20.40 -14.87
N ARG A 191 3.00 -20.81 -13.88
CA ARG A 191 2.53 -21.23 -12.57
C ARG A 191 1.99 -20.04 -11.79
N HIS A 192 0.73 -20.09 -11.38
CA HIS A 192 0.12 -19.05 -10.55
C HIS A 192 0.83 -18.98 -9.18
N GLY A 193 1.15 -17.75 -8.74
CA GLY A 193 1.82 -17.52 -7.45
C GLY A 193 3.33 -17.74 -7.45
N ASP A 194 3.95 -18.12 -8.56
CA ASP A 194 5.40 -18.24 -8.67
C ASP A 194 6.07 -16.87 -8.44
N PRO A 195 6.96 -16.73 -7.45
CA PRO A 195 7.63 -15.46 -7.14
C PRO A 195 8.53 -14.96 -8.27
N GLU A 196 8.93 -15.80 -9.19
CA GLU A 196 9.78 -15.49 -10.35
C GLU A 196 9.02 -15.60 -11.68
N ARG A 197 7.69 -15.57 -11.65
CA ARG A 197 6.85 -15.71 -12.84
C ARG A 197 7.20 -14.72 -13.95
N PHE A 198 7.54 -13.49 -13.60
CA PHE A 198 7.95 -12.46 -14.55
C PHE A 198 9.37 -12.02 -14.26
N LYS A 199 10.16 -11.88 -15.34
CA LYS A 199 11.48 -11.25 -15.32
C LYS A 199 11.40 -9.92 -16.06
N SER A 200 11.86 -8.84 -15.45
CA SER A 200 11.98 -7.54 -16.09
C SER A 200 13.43 -7.10 -16.14
N LEU A 201 13.84 -6.54 -17.26
CA LEU A 201 15.09 -5.84 -17.44
C LEU A 201 14.77 -4.36 -17.66
N VAL A 202 15.38 -3.48 -16.89
CA VAL A 202 15.36 -2.03 -17.12
C VAL A 202 16.68 -1.60 -17.76
N GLN A 203 16.60 -0.70 -18.74
CA GLN A 203 17.74 -0.08 -19.38
C GLN A 203 17.59 1.45 -19.39
N VAL A 204 18.65 2.16 -19.00
CA VAL A 204 18.73 3.63 -19.04
C VAL A 204 19.97 4.01 -19.82
N GLY A 205 19.74 4.51 -21.05
CA GLY A 205 20.83 4.77 -21.96
C GLY A 205 21.74 3.53 -22.17
N PRO A 206 23.00 3.71 -22.58
CA PRO A 206 23.94 2.61 -22.77
C PRO A 206 24.61 2.15 -21.46
N ARG A 207 24.48 2.92 -20.38
CA ARG A 207 25.34 2.79 -19.18
C ARG A 207 24.73 1.98 -18.03
N LEU A 208 23.41 1.94 -17.91
CA LEU A 208 22.74 1.31 -16.78
C LEU A 208 21.75 0.25 -17.24
N SER A 209 21.94 -0.97 -16.76
CA SER A 209 21.00 -2.07 -16.94
C SER A 209 20.88 -2.87 -15.63
N ALA A 210 19.64 -3.22 -15.25
CA ALA A 210 19.37 -4.03 -14.07
C ALA A 210 18.16 -4.92 -14.27
N GLY A 211 18.11 -6.05 -13.56
CA GLY A 211 17.03 -7.03 -13.65
C GLY A 211 16.27 -7.20 -12.34
N GLY A 212 15.03 -7.65 -12.46
CA GLY A 212 14.19 -8.01 -11.30
C GLY A 212 13.19 -9.11 -11.66
N PHE A 213 12.79 -9.87 -10.66
CA PHE A 213 11.78 -10.93 -10.79
C PHE A 213 10.56 -10.60 -9.90
N GLY A 214 9.37 -11.05 -10.32
CA GLY A 214 8.15 -10.81 -9.55
C GLY A 214 7.02 -11.75 -9.94
N ARG A 215 5.98 -11.80 -9.10
CA ARG A 215 4.75 -12.55 -9.35
C ARG A 215 3.88 -11.89 -10.43
N SER A 216 4.10 -10.60 -10.66
CA SER A 216 3.44 -9.80 -11.69
C SER A 216 4.46 -8.98 -12.48
N ARG A 217 4.06 -8.52 -13.69
CA ARG A 217 4.87 -7.60 -14.51
C ARG A 217 5.27 -6.35 -13.71
N LYS A 218 4.30 -5.73 -13.03
CA LYS A 218 4.50 -4.55 -12.20
C LYS A 218 5.55 -4.77 -11.10
N GLU A 219 5.49 -5.91 -10.41
CA GLU A 219 6.44 -6.26 -9.34
C GLU A 219 7.86 -6.48 -9.90
N ALA A 220 7.98 -7.19 -11.02
CA ALA A 220 9.26 -7.44 -11.67
C ALA A 220 9.93 -6.13 -12.13
N GLU A 221 9.16 -5.23 -12.74
CA GLU A 221 9.63 -3.92 -13.17
C GLU A 221 10.05 -3.03 -11.98
N GLN A 222 9.28 -3.05 -10.89
CA GLN A 222 9.62 -2.30 -9.67
C GLN A 222 10.93 -2.78 -9.06
N LYS A 223 11.15 -4.11 -9.01
CA LYS A 223 12.40 -4.70 -8.51
C LYS A 223 13.58 -4.41 -9.45
N ALA A 224 13.38 -4.43 -10.76
CA ALA A 224 14.42 -4.05 -11.71
C ALA A 224 14.85 -2.58 -11.52
N ALA A 225 13.87 -1.68 -11.34
CA ALA A 225 14.15 -0.28 -11.07
C ALA A 225 14.87 -0.08 -9.72
N ALA A 226 14.44 -0.77 -8.67
CA ALA A 226 15.07 -0.71 -7.35
C ALA A 226 16.54 -1.15 -7.40
N GLU A 227 16.83 -2.23 -8.11
CA GLU A 227 18.20 -2.72 -8.32
C GLU A 227 19.04 -1.72 -9.13
N ALA A 228 18.46 -1.07 -10.15
CA ALA A 228 19.12 -0.03 -10.91
C ALA A 228 19.50 1.17 -10.03
N VAL A 229 18.55 1.66 -9.21
CA VAL A 229 18.80 2.76 -8.27
C VAL A 229 19.87 2.40 -7.24
N LYS A 230 19.85 1.17 -6.71
CA LYS A 230 20.89 0.69 -5.80
C LYS A 230 22.27 0.76 -6.44
N ARG A 231 22.42 0.28 -7.67
CA ARG A 231 23.70 0.35 -8.41
C ARG A 231 24.21 1.77 -8.60
N LEU A 232 23.29 2.73 -8.83
CA LEU A 232 23.67 4.14 -8.92
C LEU A 232 24.21 4.69 -7.59
N GLN A 233 23.67 4.23 -6.46
CA GLN A 233 24.13 4.62 -5.14
C GLN A 233 25.48 3.98 -4.76
N ASP A 234 25.70 2.72 -5.17
CA ASP A 234 26.92 1.97 -4.87
C ASP A 234 28.14 2.45 -5.70
N VAL A 235 27.93 3.03 -6.90
CA VAL A 235 29.03 3.49 -7.78
C VAL A 235 29.57 4.87 -7.39
N GLY A 236 28.87 5.64 -6.53
CA GLY A 236 29.33 6.96 -6.09
C GLY A 236 29.42 8.00 -7.23
N PRO A 237 29.88 9.25 -6.97
CA PRO A 237 29.92 10.34 -7.93
C PRO A 237 31.04 10.25 -8.99
N GLU A 238 31.67 9.09 -9.20
CA GLU A 238 32.80 8.94 -10.14
C GLU A 238 32.43 8.87 -11.63
N ILE A 239 31.17 9.01 -12.01
CA ILE A 239 30.76 8.93 -13.44
C ILE A 239 31.01 10.28 -14.18
N ASN A 240 31.50 11.32 -13.53
CA ASN A 240 31.70 12.65 -14.12
C ASN A 240 33.14 13.00 -14.52
N SER A 241 34.04 12.06 -14.67
CA SER A 241 35.42 12.37 -15.12
C SER A 241 35.83 11.51 -16.32
N GLU A 242 35.40 11.94 -17.54
CA GLU A 242 36.24 11.98 -18.74
C GLU A 242 35.48 12.71 -19.86
N PRO A 243 35.96 13.91 -20.27
CA PRO A 243 35.53 14.51 -21.55
C PRO A 243 36.11 13.66 -22.68
N PRO A 244 35.43 13.57 -23.83
CA PRO A 244 35.97 12.84 -24.97
C PRO A 244 37.26 13.52 -25.42
N ASN A 245 38.33 12.75 -25.38
CA ASN A 245 39.65 13.15 -25.82
C ASN A 245 39.59 13.64 -27.27
N SER A 246 39.92 14.91 -27.44
CA SER A 246 40.12 15.53 -28.74
C SER A 246 41.28 14.80 -29.47
N ALA A 247 40.98 14.16 -30.58
CA ALA A 247 42.00 13.66 -31.49
C ALA A 247 42.80 14.83 -32.11
N PRO A 248 44.10 14.77 -32.20
CA PRO A 248 44.90 15.76 -32.87
C PRO A 248 44.99 15.45 -34.39
N HIS A 249 44.90 16.54 -35.18
CA HIS A 249 45.33 16.77 -36.58
C HIS A 249 44.77 15.88 -37.67
#